data_550740bdbb68eb5ccb57510c3ceb9df6
#
_entry.id   550740bdbb68eb5ccb57510c3ceb9df6
#
_cell.length_a   1.000
_cell.length_b   1.000
_cell.length_c   1.000
_cell.angle_alpha   90.00
_cell.angle_beta   90.00
_cell.angle_gamma   90.00
#
_symmetry.space_group_name_H-M   'P 1'
#
loop_
_entity.id
_entity.type
_entity.pdbx_description
1 polymer ?
#
loop_
_entity_poly.entity_id
_entity_poly.type
_entity_poly.pdbx_seq_one_letter_code
_entity_poly.pdbx_strand_id
1 'polypeptide(L)'
;MKTKKIFSFVAAIAALALIISVCGVVPAKAVDPVTITYCNFNASGGNEETLDKMVEAFEAAHPDIKVEVETIGYNDYFTQMQTRVAGGTAPDCYELNIENFAAYANKGLLAEISGVDVSGLNDTALNAFCVNGTQYGLPESFSNVVLIYNKDLFDQAGVSYPTGDWTQDDVQAAAEAIRALGDDIYGIWQPITYNEFFKVVAQYGGALLNADKTQFTINSPENLKAAQTLVDRVLVSNVQPNAAQQGGMGDWDMFMSGRLGMIPTGIWAFATFTEGCDFAWDIAVEPGSTQKATHFFSNCVVMNPDTKYPEAVATWLAWLTSSTESADIRLDAGWDLPALKDLDALSSYLEITPPDNRKAVFESLDYLVMPPVIEDYALMSDIITQKLAAAAEGSITVQEALDQAQAECEAQIDLG
;
A
#
# COMPACT_ATOMS: atom_id res chain seq x y z
N MET A 1 -61.20 -49.00 -56.54
CA MET A 1 -61.63 -47.80 -55.72
C MET A 1 -60.92 -47.89 -54.36
N LYS A 2 -59.74 -47.26 -54.16
CA LYS A 2 -59.08 -46.95 -52.87
C LYS A 2 -57.64 -46.57 -53.14
N THR A 3 -57.39 -45.47 -53.84
CA THR A 3 -56.00 -44.98 -54.04
C THR A 3 -55.99 -43.45 -54.38
N LYS A 4 -56.77 -42.62 -53.69
CA LYS A 4 -56.79 -41.17 -53.93
C LYS A 4 -56.86 -40.30 -52.67
N LYS A 5 -56.46 -40.83 -51.49
CA LYS A 5 -56.52 -40.01 -50.23
C LYS A 5 -55.20 -39.92 -49.45
N ILE A 6 -54.10 -40.38 -50.00
CA ILE A 6 -52.82 -40.33 -49.28
C ILE A 6 -51.88 -39.20 -49.76
N PHE A 7 -52.17 -38.54 -50.91
CA PHE A 7 -51.33 -37.51 -51.46
C PHE A 7 -51.61 -36.07 -50.98
N SER A 8 -52.72 -35.83 -50.24
CA SER A 8 -53.04 -34.47 -49.76
C SER A 8 -52.54 -34.15 -48.34
N PHE A 9 -51.94 -35.13 -47.60
CA PHE A 9 -51.49 -34.92 -46.24
C PHE A 9 -49.98 -34.62 -46.15
N VAL A 10 -49.22 -34.95 -47.19
CA VAL A 10 -47.74 -34.69 -47.23
C VAL A 10 -47.42 -33.32 -47.74
N ALA A 11 -48.30 -32.68 -48.51
CA ALA A 11 -48.10 -31.34 -49.03
C ALA A 11 -48.33 -30.20 -47.99
N ALA A 12 -49.13 -30.50 -46.92
CA ALA A 12 -49.40 -29.53 -45.86
C ALA A 12 -48.34 -29.43 -44.76
N ILE A 13 -47.51 -30.49 -44.63
CA ILE A 13 -46.39 -30.51 -43.65
C ILE A 13 -45.12 -29.87 -44.23
N ALA A 14 -44.93 -29.86 -45.54
CA ALA A 14 -43.80 -29.23 -46.20
C ALA A 14 -43.94 -27.69 -46.31
N ALA A 15 -45.15 -27.14 -46.18
CA ALA A 15 -45.38 -25.69 -46.21
C ALA A 15 -45.28 -25.02 -44.82
N LEU A 16 -45.29 -25.79 -43.75
CA LEU A 16 -45.15 -25.24 -42.37
C LEU A 16 -43.71 -25.24 -41.88
N ALA A 17 -42.81 -25.93 -42.59
CA ALA A 17 -41.38 -25.99 -42.25
C ALA A 17 -40.53 -24.87 -42.85
N LEU A 18 -41.12 -24.00 -43.71
CA LEU A 18 -40.40 -22.93 -44.41
C LEU A 18 -40.67 -21.50 -43.90
N ILE A 19 -41.41 -21.36 -42.76
CA ILE A 19 -41.71 -20.04 -42.18
C ILE A 19 -40.95 -19.77 -40.87
N ILE A 20 -40.12 -20.69 -40.37
CA ILE A 20 -39.37 -20.53 -39.11
C ILE A 20 -37.89 -20.14 -39.35
N SER A 21 -37.52 -19.73 -40.52
CA SER A 21 -36.10 -19.48 -40.82
C SER A 21 -35.80 -18.07 -41.36
N VAL A 22 -36.43 -17.05 -40.87
CA VAL A 22 -35.92 -15.66 -41.03
C VAL A 22 -36.33 -14.81 -39.82
N CYS A 23 -36.02 -15.23 -38.62
CA CYS A 23 -35.67 -14.29 -37.59
C CYS A 23 -34.16 -14.03 -37.80
N GLY A 24 -33.85 -13.07 -38.65
CA GLY A 24 -32.52 -12.55 -38.78
C GLY A 24 -32.03 -12.12 -37.38
N VAL A 25 -31.08 -12.86 -36.81
CA VAL A 25 -30.22 -12.31 -35.78
C VAL A 25 -29.54 -11.12 -36.43
N VAL A 26 -30.05 -9.92 -36.20
CA VAL A 26 -29.32 -8.71 -36.49
C VAL A 26 -28.08 -8.81 -35.63
N PRO A 27 -26.86 -8.93 -36.17
CA PRO A 27 -25.69 -8.88 -35.36
C PRO A 27 -25.77 -7.55 -34.59
N ALA A 28 -25.78 -7.62 -33.26
CA ALA A 28 -25.61 -6.43 -32.45
C ALA A 28 -24.32 -5.76 -32.96
N LYS A 29 -24.47 -4.51 -33.42
CA LYS A 29 -23.31 -3.74 -33.85
C LYS A 29 -22.38 -3.73 -32.66
N ALA A 30 -21.21 -4.33 -32.79
CA ALA A 30 -20.17 -4.23 -31.75
C ALA A 30 -19.97 -2.72 -31.50
N VAL A 31 -20.33 -2.29 -30.32
CA VAL A 31 -20.02 -0.93 -29.87
C VAL A 31 -18.51 -0.96 -29.66
N ASP A 32 -17.80 0.01 -30.24
CA ASP A 32 -16.37 0.13 -30.00
C ASP A 32 -16.16 0.25 -28.47
N PRO A 33 -15.22 -0.46 -27.88
CA PRO A 33 -15.01 -0.43 -26.44
C PRO A 33 -14.63 0.98 -25.99
N VAL A 34 -15.12 1.37 -24.82
CA VAL A 34 -14.71 2.60 -24.14
C VAL A 34 -13.32 2.36 -23.57
N THR A 35 -12.39 3.28 -23.81
CA THR A 35 -11.07 3.25 -23.18
C THR A 35 -11.03 4.23 -22.03
N ILE A 36 -10.68 3.75 -20.83
CA ILE A 36 -10.42 4.55 -19.63
C ILE A 36 -8.94 4.50 -19.28
N THR A 37 -8.45 5.55 -18.64
CA THR A 37 -7.06 5.66 -18.19
C THR A 37 -6.97 5.48 -16.68
N TYR A 38 -6.04 4.61 -16.23
CA TYR A 38 -5.78 4.33 -14.83
C TYR A 38 -4.31 4.56 -14.49
N CYS A 39 -4.03 5.37 -13.46
CA CYS A 39 -2.67 5.61 -12.98
C CYS A 39 -2.51 5.10 -11.56
N ASN A 40 -1.44 4.34 -11.33
CA ASN A 40 -1.14 3.71 -10.05
C ASN A 40 0.33 3.88 -9.66
N PHE A 41 0.62 3.65 -8.38
CA PHE A 41 1.99 3.56 -7.86
C PHE A 41 2.26 2.20 -7.20
N ASN A 42 1.22 1.50 -6.76
CA ASN A 42 1.34 0.30 -5.95
C ASN A 42 1.93 -0.88 -6.73
N ALA A 43 1.73 -0.93 -8.05
CA ALA A 43 2.35 -1.95 -8.89
C ALA A 43 3.84 -1.72 -9.14
N SER A 44 4.35 -0.51 -8.91
CA SER A 44 5.76 -0.15 -9.11
C SER A 44 6.68 -1.00 -8.20
N GLY A 45 7.70 -1.57 -8.79
CA GLY A 45 8.70 -2.35 -8.05
C GLY A 45 8.49 -3.87 -8.10
N GLY A 46 7.83 -4.37 -9.16
CA GLY A 46 7.78 -5.81 -9.46
C GLY A 46 6.38 -6.40 -9.58
N ASN A 47 5.33 -5.59 -9.45
CA ASN A 47 3.94 -6.07 -9.55
C ASN A 47 3.23 -5.64 -10.84
N GLU A 48 3.94 -5.02 -11.77
CA GLU A 48 3.40 -4.53 -13.04
C GLU A 48 2.77 -5.66 -13.86
N GLU A 49 3.43 -6.83 -13.96
CA GLU A 49 2.89 -8.00 -14.66
C GLU A 49 1.64 -8.57 -13.97
N THR A 50 1.54 -8.43 -12.65
CA THR A 50 0.35 -8.86 -11.90
C THR A 50 -0.83 -7.94 -12.20
N LEU A 51 -0.60 -6.63 -12.25
CA LEU A 51 -1.61 -5.66 -12.64
C LEU A 51 -2.07 -5.87 -14.10
N ASP A 52 -1.15 -6.17 -15.02
CA ASP A 52 -1.49 -6.52 -16.42
C ASP A 52 -2.43 -7.72 -16.49
N LYS A 53 -2.19 -8.78 -15.70
CA LYS A 53 -3.10 -9.95 -15.60
C LYS A 53 -4.48 -9.55 -15.06
N MET A 54 -4.55 -8.64 -14.10
CA MET A 54 -5.83 -8.13 -13.59
C MET A 54 -6.58 -7.36 -14.66
N VAL A 55 -5.91 -6.54 -15.46
CA VAL A 55 -6.50 -5.83 -16.60
C VAL A 55 -7.00 -6.82 -17.66
N GLU A 56 -6.21 -7.82 -18.01
CA GLU A 56 -6.62 -8.86 -18.98
C GLU A 56 -7.87 -9.61 -18.51
N ALA A 57 -7.94 -9.99 -17.23
CA ALA A 57 -9.09 -10.66 -16.64
C ALA A 57 -10.33 -9.75 -16.63
N PHE A 58 -10.17 -8.48 -16.25
CA PHE A 58 -11.24 -7.49 -16.30
C PHE A 58 -11.78 -7.30 -17.73
N GLU A 59 -10.91 -7.09 -18.71
CA GLU A 59 -11.29 -6.87 -20.10
C GLU A 59 -11.95 -8.11 -20.73
N ALA A 60 -11.59 -9.30 -20.28
CA ALA A 60 -12.27 -10.54 -20.68
C ALA A 60 -13.70 -10.61 -20.13
N ALA A 61 -13.92 -10.15 -18.90
CA ALA A 61 -15.24 -10.07 -18.25
C ALA A 61 -16.09 -8.89 -18.79
N HIS A 62 -15.44 -7.78 -19.17
CA HIS A 62 -16.06 -6.52 -19.64
C HIS A 62 -15.50 -6.12 -21.01
N PRO A 63 -15.84 -6.82 -22.10
CA PRO A 63 -15.24 -6.61 -23.43
C PRO A 63 -15.56 -5.26 -24.08
N ASP A 64 -16.48 -4.51 -23.50
CA ASP A 64 -16.88 -3.15 -23.87
C ASP A 64 -16.07 -2.04 -23.18
N ILE A 65 -15.16 -2.42 -22.27
CA ILE A 65 -14.27 -1.49 -21.56
C ILE A 65 -12.80 -1.92 -21.77
N LYS A 66 -11.94 -0.95 -22.05
CA LYS A 66 -10.48 -1.09 -22.10
C LYS A 66 -9.85 -0.22 -21.04
N VAL A 67 -8.78 -0.71 -20.42
CA VAL A 67 -8.04 0.00 -19.37
C VAL A 67 -6.61 0.25 -19.82
N GLU A 68 -6.25 1.51 -20.04
CA GLU A 68 -4.87 1.92 -20.27
C GLU A 68 -4.22 2.26 -18.93
N VAL A 69 -3.21 1.49 -18.54
CA VAL A 69 -2.51 1.62 -17.26
C VAL A 69 -1.24 2.43 -17.41
N GLU A 70 -1.00 3.33 -16.46
CA GLU A 70 0.27 4.01 -16.24
C GLU A 70 0.74 3.75 -14.81
N THR A 71 1.94 3.20 -14.64
CA THR A 71 2.57 3.01 -13.32
C THR A 71 3.69 4.03 -13.13
N ILE A 72 3.64 4.78 -12.02
CA ILE A 72 4.65 5.78 -11.65
C ILE A 72 5.24 5.38 -10.31
N GLY A 73 6.56 5.41 -10.18
CA GLY A 73 7.23 5.10 -8.93
C GLY A 73 6.77 6.00 -7.77
N TYR A 74 6.65 5.43 -6.57
CA TYR A 74 6.11 6.08 -5.38
C TYR A 74 6.70 7.47 -5.11
N ASN A 75 8.00 7.64 -5.26
CA ASN A 75 8.71 8.89 -4.95
C ASN A 75 8.27 10.08 -5.82
N ASP A 76 7.84 9.82 -7.06
CA ASP A 76 7.44 10.86 -8.02
C ASP A 76 5.92 10.97 -8.15
N TYR A 77 5.18 9.94 -7.74
CA TYR A 77 3.77 9.78 -8.02
C TYR A 77 2.92 10.95 -7.54
N PHE A 78 2.97 11.28 -6.26
CA PHE A 78 2.08 12.29 -5.67
C PHE A 78 2.35 13.69 -6.21
N THR A 79 3.62 14.05 -6.47
CA THR A 79 4.00 15.32 -7.09
C THR A 79 3.45 15.43 -8.52
N GLN A 80 3.57 14.34 -9.30
CA GLN A 80 3.04 14.30 -10.66
C GLN A 80 1.51 14.34 -10.67
N MET A 81 0.85 13.55 -9.81
CA MET A 81 -0.61 13.53 -9.72
C MET A 81 -1.18 14.88 -9.29
N GLN A 82 -0.58 15.53 -8.29
CA GLN A 82 -0.98 16.88 -7.88
C GLN A 82 -0.89 17.88 -9.04
N THR A 83 0.18 17.81 -9.82
CA THR A 83 0.37 18.67 -11.01
C THR A 83 -0.68 18.39 -12.07
N ARG A 84 -0.98 17.11 -12.36
CA ARG A 84 -1.96 16.70 -13.37
C ARG A 84 -3.38 17.10 -12.97
N VAL A 85 -3.76 16.89 -11.71
CA VAL A 85 -5.07 17.28 -11.18
C VAL A 85 -5.25 18.79 -11.25
N ALA A 86 -4.26 19.58 -10.82
CA ALA A 86 -4.30 21.04 -10.90
C ALA A 86 -4.32 21.55 -12.36
N GLY A 87 -3.71 20.82 -13.29
CA GLY A 87 -3.66 21.14 -14.71
C GLY A 87 -4.86 20.64 -15.54
N GLY A 88 -5.81 19.90 -14.93
CA GLY A 88 -6.95 19.29 -15.65
C GLY A 88 -6.52 18.19 -16.64
N THR A 89 -5.42 17.49 -16.36
CA THR A 89 -4.85 16.40 -17.17
C THR A 89 -4.72 15.09 -16.40
N ALA A 90 -5.44 14.97 -15.27
CA ALA A 90 -5.50 13.75 -14.51
C ALA A 90 -6.13 12.61 -15.34
N PRO A 91 -5.72 11.35 -15.14
CA PRO A 91 -6.36 10.19 -15.74
C PRO A 91 -7.82 10.05 -15.27
N ASP A 92 -8.60 9.17 -15.90
CA ASP A 92 -10.00 8.93 -15.53
C ASP A 92 -10.15 8.41 -14.11
N CYS A 93 -9.19 7.58 -13.66
CA CYS A 93 -9.08 7.09 -12.28
C CYS A 93 -7.62 6.91 -11.89
N TYR A 94 -7.37 6.94 -10.57
CA TYR A 94 -6.01 6.82 -10.06
C TYR A 94 -5.99 6.41 -8.58
N GLU A 95 -4.83 5.98 -8.12
CA GLU A 95 -4.62 5.64 -6.71
C GLU A 95 -4.35 6.86 -5.84
N LEU A 96 -4.80 6.78 -4.59
CA LEU A 96 -4.35 7.63 -3.50
C LEU A 96 -4.09 6.79 -2.26
N ASN A 97 -3.05 7.13 -1.51
CA ASN A 97 -2.89 6.61 -0.17
C ASN A 97 -3.77 7.39 0.81
N ILE A 98 -4.02 6.81 1.97
CA ILE A 98 -4.91 7.36 3.00
C ILE A 98 -4.48 8.77 3.43
N GLU A 99 -3.19 9.06 3.45
CA GLU A 99 -2.62 10.32 3.91
C GLU A 99 -2.95 11.49 2.95
N ASN A 100 -2.95 11.23 1.65
CA ASN A 100 -3.24 12.24 0.63
C ASN A 100 -4.73 12.35 0.29
N PHE A 101 -5.50 11.30 0.53
CA PHE A 101 -6.91 11.22 0.16
C PHE A 101 -7.74 12.38 0.72
N ALA A 102 -7.57 12.71 2.02
CA ALA A 102 -8.38 13.73 2.67
C ALA A 102 -8.24 15.11 2.02
N ALA A 103 -7.02 15.49 1.61
CA ALA A 103 -6.76 16.77 0.94
C ALA A 103 -7.47 16.86 -0.43
N TYR A 104 -7.50 15.76 -1.18
CA TYR A 104 -8.19 15.71 -2.47
C TYR A 104 -9.71 15.74 -2.29
N ALA A 105 -10.26 14.96 -1.39
CA ALA A 105 -11.69 14.90 -1.13
C ALA A 105 -12.25 16.23 -0.61
N ASN A 106 -11.58 16.85 0.38
CA ASN A 106 -12.01 18.14 0.96
C ASN A 106 -11.94 19.31 -0.03
N LYS A 107 -11.03 19.25 -1.01
CA LYS A 107 -10.92 20.25 -2.08
C LYS A 107 -11.89 20.00 -3.24
N GLY A 108 -12.71 18.95 -3.18
CA GLY A 108 -13.66 18.62 -4.25
C GLY A 108 -13.01 18.15 -5.55
N LEU A 109 -11.84 17.52 -5.45
CA LEU A 109 -11.06 17.04 -6.58
C LEU A 109 -11.38 15.58 -6.97
N LEU A 110 -12.34 14.95 -6.28
CA LEU A 110 -12.75 13.56 -6.49
C LEU A 110 -14.24 13.50 -6.83
N ALA A 111 -14.61 12.59 -7.72
CA ALA A 111 -16.00 12.25 -7.96
C ALA A 111 -16.54 11.30 -6.88
N GLU A 112 -17.83 11.39 -6.58
CA GLU A 112 -18.55 10.40 -5.79
C GLU A 112 -18.57 9.06 -6.52
N ILE A 113 -18.28 7.98 -5.80
CA ILE A 113 -18.42 6.61 -6.29
C ILE A 113 -19.71 6.04 -5.70
N SER A 114 -20.69 5.77 -6.55
CA SER A 114 -21.99 5.22 -6.14
C SER A 114 -22.50 4.18 -7.13
N GLY A 115 -23.49 3.39 -6.72
CA GLY A 115 -24.10 2.39 -7.60
C GLY A 115 -23.28 1.13 -7.83
N VAL A 116 -22.20 0.92 -7.08
CA VAL A 116 -21.34 -0.28 -7.13
C VAL A 116 -21.54 -1.15 -5.89
N ASP A 117 -21.33 -2.45 -6.04
CA ASP A 117 -21.39 -3.39 -4.90
C ASP A 117 -20.05 -3.36 -4.14
N VAL A 118 -20.10 -2.85 -2.92
CA VAL A 118 -18.96 -2.77 -1.99
C VAL A 118 -19.15 -3.67 -0.76
N SER A 119 -20.16 -4.55 -0.78
CA SER A 119 -20.53 -5.38 0.38
C SER A 119 -19.44 -6.34 0.84
N GLY A 120 -18.53 -6.72 -0.06
CA GLY A 120 -17.36 -7.56 0.21
C GLY A 120 -16.17 -6.83 0.84
N LEU A 121 -16.16 -5.49 0.84
CA LEU A 121 -15.05 -4.71 1.36
C LEU A 121 -15.13 -4.55 2.90
N ASN A 122 -13.97 -4.45 3.54
CA ASN A 122 -13.84 -4.20 4.97
C ASN A 122 -14.45 -2.83 5.34
N ASP A 123 -15.34 -2.81 6.32
CA ASP A 123 -16.09 -1.59 6.70
C ASP A 123 -15.16 -0.46 7.21
N THR A 124 -14.09 -0.80 7.94
CA THR A 124 -13.12 0.18 8.45
C THR A 124 -12.33 0.80 7.30
N ALA A 125 -11.84 -0.03 6.38
CA ALA A 125 -11.12 0.44 5.20
C ALA A 125 -12.03 1.28 4.29
N LEU A 126 -13.27 0.85 4.07
CA LEU A 126 -14.23 1.60 3.25
C LEU A 126 -14.56 2.97 3.87
N ASN A 127 -14.79 3.01 5.19
CA ASN A 127 -15.09 4.25 5.91
C ASN A 127 -13.90 5.23 5.93
N ALA A 128 -12.66 4.76 5.82
CA ALA A 128 -11.49 5.62 5.76
C ALA A 128 -11.47 6.53 4.52
N PHE A 129 -12.18 6.11 3.46
CA PHE A 129 -12.28 6.85 2.19
C PHE A 129 -13.68 7.43 1.94
N CYS A 130 -14.41 7.67 3.05
CA CYS A 130 -15.71 8.31 3.07
C CYS A 130 -15.61 9.68 3.76
N VAL A 131 -16.12 10.73 3.14
CA VAL A 131 -16.15 12.08 3.70
C VAL A 131 -17.59 12.57 3.79
N ASN A 132 -18.04 12.94 4.99
CA ASN A 132 -19.40 13.41 5.26
C ASN A 132 -20.52 12.47 4.76
N GLY A 133 -20.28 11.16 4.81
CA GLY A 133 -21.21 10.14 4.36
C GLY A 133 -21.21 9.87 2.85
N THR A 134 -20.32 10.49 2.09
CA THR A 134 -20.12 10.28 0.65
C THR A 134 -18.84 9.49 0.40
N GLN A 135 -18.92 8.42 -0.39
CA GLN A 135 -17.78 7.59 -0.77
C GLN A 135 -17.06 8.23 -1.97
N TYR A 136 -15.77 8.54 -1.80
CA TYR A 136 -14.91 9.11 -2.82
C TYR A 136 -13.77 8.20 -3.27
N GLY A 137 -13.44 7.18 -2.50
CA GLY A 137 -12.43 6.18 -2.85
C GLY A 137 -12.87 4.79 -2.45
N LEU A 138 -12.52 3.77 -3.23
CA LEU A 138 -12.69 2.37 -2.84
C LEU A 138 -11.35 1.84 -2.34
N PRO A 139 -11.28 1.24 -1.14
CA PRO A 139 -10.03 0.66 -0.64
C PRO A 139 -9.59 -0.49 -1.55
N GLU A 140 -8.42 -0.37 -2.12
CA GLU A 140 -7.85 -1.37 -3.01
C GLU A 140 -7.11 -2.44 -2.22
N SER A 141 -6.26 -1.97 -1.31
CA SER A 141 -5.42 -2.83 -0.51
C SER A 141 -5.16 -2.24 0.87
N PHE A 142 -4.69 -3.10 1.75
CA PHE A 142 -4.04 -2.68 2.97
C PHE A 142 -2.71 -3.41 3.13
N SER A 143 -1.81 -2.76 3.85
CA SER A 143 -0.52 -3.32 4.18
C SER A 143 -0.03 -2.78 5.51
N ASN A 144 0.93 -3.45 6.08
CA ASN A 144 1.59 -3.05 7.30
C ASN A 144 3.10 -3.24 7.19
N VAL A 145 3.81 -2.69 8.15
CA VAL A 145 5.24 -2.88 8.30
C VAL A 145 5.50 -4.07 9.23
N VAL A 146 6.52 -4.85 8.91
CA VAL A 146 7.04 -5.94 9.74
C VAL A 146 8.55 -5.79 9.88
N LEU A 147 9.16 -6.44 10.85
CA LEU A 147 10.60 -6.55 10.94
C LEU A 147 11.06 -7.71 10.05
N ILE A 148 11.74 -7.39 8.95
CA ILE A 148 12.37 -8.39 8.08
C ILE A 148 13.81 -8.60 8.55
N TYR A 149 14.29 -9.84 8.58
CA TYR A 149 15.63 -10.13 9.07
C TYR A 149 16.36 -11.20 8.25
N ASN A 150 17.68 -11.04 8.15
CA ASN A 150 18.59 -11.95 7.46
C ASN A 150 19.01 -13.07 8.43
N LYS A 151 18.48 -14.30 8.22
CA LYS A 151 18.75 -15.47 9.09
C LYS A 151 20.22 -15.82 9.12
N ASP A 152 20.92 -15.70 8.01
CA ASP A 152 22.35 -16.06 7.91
C ASP A 152 23.22 -15.14 8.77
N LEU A 153 22.94 -13.83 8.83
CA LEU A 153 23.67 -12.90 9.70
C LEU A 153 23.34 -13.12 11.18
N PHE A 154 22.10 -13.46 11.50
CA PHE A 154 21.71 -13.85 12.86
C PHE A 154 22.45 -15.09 13.33
N ASP A 155 22.51 -16.13 12.49
CA ASP A 155 23.23 -17.37 12.79
C ASP A 155 24.75 -17.11 12.97
N GLN A 156 25.35 -16.31 12.09
CA GLN A 156 26.76 -15.92 12.17
C GLN A 156 27.07 -15.14 13.46
N ALA A 157 26.17 -14.25 13.88
CA ALA A 157 26.31 -13.48 15.10
C ALA A 157 25.99 -14.28 16.38
N GLY A 158 25.40 -15.46 16.25
CA GLY A 158 24.93 -16.29 17.36
C GLY A 158 23.76 -15.66 18.14
N VAL A 159 22.93 -14.87 17.47
CA VAL A 159 21.76 -14.19 18.03
C VAL A 159 20.51 -14.98 17.71
N SER A 160 19.58 -15.07 18.67
CA SER A 160 18.28 -15.70 18.45
C SER A 160 17.44 -14.89 17.48
N TYR A 161 16.64 -15.55 16.65
CA TYR A 161 15.73 -14.86 15.73
C TYR A 161 14.69 -14.03 16.47
N PRO A 162 14.20 -12.92 15.86
CA PRO A 162 13.16 -12.10 16.43
C PRO A 162 11.89 -12.88 16.71
N THR A 163 11.27 -12.60 17.85
CA THR A 163 9.96 -13.15 18.26
C THR A 163 8.96 -12.03 18.46
N GLY A 164 7.68 -12.38 18.58
CA GLY A 164 6.63 -11.42 18.88
C GLY A 164 6.80 -10.66 20.20
N ASP A 165 7.69 -11.09 21.09
CA ASP A 165 7.91 -10.44 22.40
C ASP A 165 9.15 -9.51 22.41
N TRP A 166 9.84 -9.38 21.28
CA TRP A 166 10.99 -8.50 21.17
C TRP A 166 10.62 -7.02 21.42
N THR A 167 11.56 -6.33 22.02
CA THR A 167 11.52 -4.90 22.30
C THR A 167 12.54 -4.15 21.43
N GLN A 168 12.50 -2.81 21.45
CA GLN A 168 13.52 -1.97 20.80
C GLN A 168 14.93 -2.20 21.40
N ASP A 169 15.03 -2.60 22.68
CA ASP A 169 16.31 -2.95 23.31
C ASP A 169 16.86 -4.27 22.75
N ASP A 170 15.99 -5.27 22.48
CA ASP A 170 16.39 -6.54 21.84
C ASP A 170 16.89 -6.30 20.41
N VAL A 171 16.20 -5.42 19.65
CA VAL A 171 16.65 -4.98 18.32
C VAL A 171 18.03 -4.34 18.39
N GLN A 172 18.25 -3.44 19.34
CA GLN A 172 19.55 -2.78 19.51
C GLN A 172 20.66 -3.78 19.83
N ALA A 173 20.42 -4.70 20.76
CA ALA A 173 21.39 -5.73 21.14
C ALA A 173 21.74 -6.67 19.96
N ALA A 174 20.74 -7.10 19.20
CA ALA A 174 20.95 -7.90 18.00
C ALA A 174 21.71 -7.13 16.93
N ALA A 175 21.35 -5.86 16.72
CA ALA A 175 22.01 -5.00 15.75
C ALA A 175 23.50 -4.79 16.08
N GLU A 176 23.86 -4.63 17.37
CA GLU A 176 25.26 -4.51 17.83
C GLU A 176 26.04 -5.79 17.60
N ALA A 177 25.45 -6.95 17.89
CA ALA A 177 26.08 -8.25 17.65
C ALA A 177 26.33 -8.51 16.16
N ILE A 178 25.36 -8.18 15.29
CA ILE A 178 25.51 -8.30 13.84
C ILE A 178 26.54 -7.31 13.31
N ARG A 179 26.53 -6.06 13.80
CA ARG A 179 27.52 -5.04 13.43
C ARG A 179 28.95 -5.48 13.71
N ALA A 180 29.16 -6.27 14.76
CA ALA A 180 30.47 -6.79 15.12
C ALA A 180 31.03 -7.86 14.15
N LEU A 181 30.23 -8.38 13.22
CA LEU A 181 30.68 -9.37 12.21
C LEU A 181 31.64 -8.78 11.17
N GLY A 182 31.55 -7.49 10.88
CA GLY A 182 32.46 -6.88 9.90
C GLY A 182 32.20 -5.39 9.66
N ASP A 183 33.19 -4.72 9.06
CA ASP A 183 33.14 -3.27 8.85
C ASP A 183 32.05 -2.82 7.85
N ASP A 184 31.69 -3.70 6.92
CA ASP A 184 30.66 -3.46 5.89
C ASP A 184 29.30 -4.12 6.24
N ILE A 185 29.14 -4.69 7.42
CA ILE A 185 27.92 -5.30 7.90
C ILE A 185 27.23 -4.36 8.89
N TYR A 186 25.94 -4.15 8.72
CA TYR A 186 25.12 -3.30 9.59
C TYR A 186 24.01 -4.13 10.24
N GLY A 187 23.68 -3.78 11.48
CA GLY A 187 22.69 -4.52 12.23
C GLY A 187 21.26 -4.24 11.78
N ILE A 188 20.97 -2.99 11.48
CA ILE A 188 19.64 -2.54 11.07
C ILE A 188 19.75 -1.32 10.15
N TRP A 189 18.77 -1.16 9.25
CA TRP A 189 18.49 0.12 8.62
C TRP A 189 16.99 0.43 8.74
N GLN A 190 16.69 1.39 9.60
CA GLN A 190 15.36 1.96 9.78
C GLN A 190 15.42 3.40 9.28
N PRO A 191 14.78 3.75 8.16
CA PRO A 191 14.86 5.10 7.57
C PRO A 191 14.44 6.19 8.55
N ILE A 192 15.21 7.29 8.61
CA ILE A 192 14.88 8.42 9.47
C ILE A 192 13.98 9.38 8.69
N THR A 193 12.72 8.99 8.57
CA THR A 193 11.66 9.71 7.87
C THR A 193 10.47 9.93 8.79
N TYR A 194 9.51 10.73 8.35
CA TYR A 194 8.27 10.93 9.07
C TYR A 194 7.54 9.60 9.39
N ASN A 195 7.39 8.73 8.40
CA ASN A 195 6.64 7.48 8.56
C ASN A 195 7.26 6.56 9.61
N GLU A 196 8.58 6.41 9.62
CA GLU A 196 9.28 5.63 10.64
C GLU A 196 9.24 6.32 12.01
N PHE A 197 9.47 7.63 12.05
CA PHE A 197 9.40 8.39 13.29
C PHE A 197 8.01 8.33 13.94
N PHE A 198 6.95 8.58 13.17
CA PHE A 198 5.57 8.50 13.66
C PHE A 198 5.26 7.14 14.30
N LYS A 199 5.65 6.05 13.65
CA LYS A 199 5.47 4.70 14.15
C LYS A 199 6.24 4.46 15.45
N VAL A 200 7.52 4.84 15.49
CA VAL A 200 8.35 4.71 16.69
C VAL A 200 7.84 5.59 17.82
N VAL A 201 7.33 6.80 17.53
CA VAL A 201 6.62 7.64 18.50
C VAL A 201 5.47 6.85 19.15
N ALA A 202 4.63 6.20 18.37
CA ALA A 202 3.54 5.37 18.91
C ALA A 202 4.06 4.19 19.74
N GLN A 203 5.17 3.56 19.35
CA GLN A 203 5.81 2.49 20.13
C GLN A 203 6.29 2.97 21.51
N TYR A 204 6.68 4.23 21.64
CA TYR A 204 7.06 4.86 22.92
C TYR A 204 5.88 5.48 23.69
N GLY A 205 4.64 5.34 23.18
CA GLY A 205 3.43 5.86 23.81
C GLY A 205 3.22 7.37 23.59
N GLY A 206 3.94 7.96 22.64
CA GLY A 206 3.80 9.35 22.23
C GLY A 206 2.75 9.56 21.14
N ALA A 207 2.58 10.82 20.75
CA ALA A 207 1.73 11.25 19.65
C ALA A 207 2.25 12.55 19.05
N LEU A 208 1.94 12.85 17.79
CA LEU A 208 2.34 14.09 17.11
C LEU A 208 1.34 15.23 17.32
N LEU A 209 0.10 14.89 17.63
CA LEU A 209 -0.99 15.81 17.98
C LEU A 209 -1.63 15.38 19.30
N ASN A 210 -2.23 16.31 20.00
CA ASN A 210 -3.10 16.01 21.15
C ASN A 210 -4.37 15.25 20.70
N ALA A 211 -5.11 14.69 21.64
CA ALA A 211 -6.28 13.85 21.35
C ALA A 211 -7.36 14.56 20.51
N ASP A 212 -7.51 15.87 20.71
CA ASP A 212 -8.50 16.69 19.99
C ASP A 212 -7.97 17.22 18.65
N LYS A 213 -6.72 16.89 18.28
CA LYS A 213 -6.02 17.31 17.05
C LYS A 213 -5.91 18.85 16.88
N THR A 214 -5.92 19.58 17.97
CA THR A 214 -5.86 21.06 18.01
C THR A 214 -4.49 21.62 18.33
N GLN A 215 -3.53 20.75 18.71
CA GLN A 215 -2.18 21.16 19.10
C GLN A 215 -1.16 20.12 18.70
N PHE A 216 -0.02 20.57 18.21
CA PHE A 216 1.15 19.72 18.00
C PHE A 216 1.80 19.32 19.33
N THR A 217 2.30 18.10 19.40
CA THR A 217 3.04 17.53 20.54
C THR A 217 4.35 16.88 20.10
N ILE A 218 4.92 17.39 19.00
CA ILE A 218 6.07 16.80 18.30
C ILE A 218 7.29 16.66 19.22
N ASN A 219 7.52 17.63 20.12
CA ASN A 219 8.68 17.68 21.01
C ASN A 219 8.42 17.10 22.41
N SER A 220 7.41 16.24 22.56
CA SER A 220 7.14 15.60 23.86
C SER A 220 8.28 14.68 24.31
N PRO A 221 8.39 14.36 25.62
CA PRO A 221 9.46 13.49 26.13
C PRO A 221 9.45 12.09 25.53
N GLU A 222 8.28 11.53 25.19
CA GLU A 222 8.11 10.24 24.54
C GLU A 222 8.64 10.29 23.10
N ASN A 223 8.32 11.36 22.38
CA ASN A 223 8.75 11.58 21.01
C ASN A 223 10.27 11.85 20.94
N LEU A 224 10.82 12.52 21.94
CA LEU A 224 12.27 12.70 22.06
C LEU A 224 12.99 11.36 22.20
N LYS A 225 12.48 10.42 23.01
CA LYS A 225 13.06 9.08 23.14
C LYS A 225 12.98 8.31 21.82
N ALA A 226 11.85 8.40 21.12
CA ALA A 226 11.65 7.76 19.82
C ALA A 226 12.68 8.27 18.78
N ALA A 227 12.80 9.58 18.64
CA ALA A 227 13.77 10.21 17.74
C ALA A 227 15.22 9.88 18.13
N GLN A 228 15.54 9.88 19.43
CA GLN A 228 16.86 9.55 19.93
C GLN A 228 17.25 8.11 19.58
N THR A 229 16.32 7.15 19.72
CA THR A 229 16.56 5.74 19.33
C THR A 229 16.97 5.62 17.85
N LEU A 230 16.28 6.33 16.95
CA LEU A 230 16.60 6.31 15.52
C LEU A 230 17.96 6.94 15.21
N VAL A 231 18.23 8.10 15.80
CA VAL A 231 19.46 8.87 15.54
C VAL A 231 20.69 8.20 16.16
N ASP A 232 20.58 7.65 17.38
CA ASP A 232 21.70 6.99 18.06
C ASP A 232 22.18 5.74 17.35
N ARG A 233 21.33 5.05 16.60
CA ARG A 233 21.74 3.94 15.73
C ARG A 233 22.74 4.34 14.67
N VAL A 234 22.67 5.57 14.18
CA VAL A 234 23.59 6.14 13.18
C VAL A 234 24.81 6.76 13.86
N LEU A 235 24.60 7.65 14.83
CA LEU A 235 25.65 8.52 15.36
C LEU A 235 26.43 7.93 16.54
N VAL A 236 25.80 7.08 17.34
CA VAL A 236 26.40 6.57 18.58
C VAL A 236 26.85 5.13 18.46
N SER A 237 25.92 4.22 18.15
CA SER A 237 26.23 2.77 18.06
C SER A 237 26.73 2.34 16.69
N ASN A 238 26.53 3.17 15.65
CA ASN A 238 26.91 2.87 14.27
C ASN A 238 26.41 1.50 13.79
N VAL A 239 25.25 1.06 14.28
CA VAL A 239 24.60 -0.18 13.83
C VAL A 239 23.79 0.02 12.57
N GLN A 240 23.49 1.28 12.23
CA GLN A 240 22.85 1.72 11.01
C GLN A 240 23.84 2.55 10.18
N PRO A 241 23.90 2.37 8.84
CA PRO A 241 24.81 3.10 8.00
C PRO A 241 24.45 4.60 7.92
N ASN A 242 25.44 5.47 8.01
CA ASN A 242 25.30 6.89 7.65
C ASN A 242 25.38 7.07 6.12
N ALA A 243 25.10 8.26 5.61
CA ALA A 243 25.06 8.56 4.18
C ALA A 243 26.36 8.18 3.42
N ALA A 244 27.53 8.34 4.04
CA ALA A 244 28.81 7.95 3.44
C ALA A 244 28.98 6.42 3.37
N GLN A 245 28.50 5.71 4.39
CA GLN A 245 28.58 4.25 4.49
C GLN A 245 27.55 3.54 3.59
N GLN A 246 26.47 4.21 3.23
CA GLN A 246 25.49 3.71 2.26
C GLN A 246 26.09 3.51 0.87
N GLY A 247 27.08 4.33 0.50
CA GLY A 247 27.75 4.21 -0.80
C GLY A 247 26.84 4.39 -2.01
N GLY A 248 25.73 5.10 -1.84
CA GLY A 248 24.71 5.32 -2.87
C GLY A 248 23.67 4.20 -3.00
N MET A 249 23.74 3.17 -2.14
CA MET A 249 22.73 2.10 -2.09
C MET A 249 21.53 2.55 -1.27
N GLY A 250 20.33 2.07 -1.64
CA GLY A 250 19.16 2.13 -0.81
C GLY A 250 19.17 1.03 0.28
N ASP A 251 18.24 1.11 1.20
CA ASP A 251 18.07 0.14 2.29
C ASP A 251 17.76 -1.27 1.75
N TRP A 252 16.89 -1.38 0.76
CA TRP A 252 16.56 -2.64 0.09
C TRP A 252 17.77 -3.25 -0.63
N ASP A 253 18.52 -2.45 -1.39
CA ASP A 253 19.72 -2.90 -2.08
C ASP A 253 20.76 -3.41 -1.08
N MET A 254 20.93 -2.71 0.04
CA MET A 254 21.84 -3.12 1.09
C MET A 254 21.38 -4.42 1.77
N PHE A 255 20.07 -4.60 1.99
CA PHE A 255 19.52 -5.86 2.51
C PHE A 255 19.77 -7.00 1.52
N MET A 256 19.37 -6.85 0.25
CA MET A 256 19.57 -7.87 -0.79
C MET A 256 21.05 -8.21 -1.02
N SER A 257 21.97 -7.27 -0.79
CA SER A 257 23.41 -7.55 -0.86
C SER A 257 23.96 -8.38 0.31
N GLY A 258 23.12 -8.76 1.29
CA GLY A 258 23.52 -9.52 2.47
C GLY A 258 24.32 -8.72 3.52
N ARG A 259 24.34 -7.39 3.42
CA ARG A 259 25.09 -6.49 4.31
C ARG A 259 24.26 -5.94 5.48
N LEU A 260 22.98 -6.25 5.53
CA LEU A 260 22.05 -5.72 6.52
C LEU A 260 21.35 -6.86 7.27
N GLY A 261 21.38 -6.81 8.61
CA GLY A 261 20.76 -7.82 9.47
C GLY A 261 19.27 -7.69 9.59
N MET A 262 18.76 -6.47 9.69
CA MET A 262 17.34 -6.17 9.88
C MET A 262 16.92 -4.95 9.09
N ILE A 263 15.67 -4.99 8.61
CA ILE A 263 15.01 -3.87 7.95
C ILE A 263 13.52 -3.86 8.30
N PRO A 264 13.00 -2.86 9.02
CA PRO A 264 11.55 -2.63 9.10
C PRO A 264 11.07 -2.05 7.78
N THR A 265 10.24 -2.80 7.08
CA THR A 265 9.61 -2.36 5.83
C THR A 265 8.30 -3.10 5.61
N GLY A 266 7.53 -2.68 4.62
CA GLY A 266 6.20 -3.23 4.37
C GLY A 266 6.20 -4.55 3.62
N ILE A 267 5.06 -5.21 3.68
CA ILE A 267 4.84 -6.50 3.03
C ILE A 267 5.00 -6.44 1.50
N TRP A 268 4.92 -5.26 0.90
CA TRP A 268 5.16 -5.01 -0.53
C TRP A 268 6.61 -5.29 -0.96
N ALA A 269 7.56 -5.40 -0.03
CA ALA A 269 8.95 -5.75 -0.32
C ALA A 269 9.16 -7.26 -0.56
N PHE A 270 8.20 -8.12 -0.20
CA PHE A 270 8.40 -9.57 -0.19
C PHE A 270 8.73 -10.16 -1.56
N ALA A 271 8.05 -9.71 -2.62
CA ALA A 271 8.35 -10.16 -3.99
C ALA A 271 9.80 -9.83 -4.38
N THR A 272 10.21 -8.57 -4.18
CA THR A 272 11.56 -8.10 -4.47
C THR A 272 12.62 -8.86 -3.69
N PHE A 273 12.39 -9.11 -2.40
CA PHE A 273 13.36 -9.85 -1.57
C PHE A 273 13.40 -11.34 -1.88
N THR A 274 12.25 -11.91 -2.30
CA THR A 274 12.20 -13.31 -2.76
C THR A 274 13.05 -13.52 -4.01
N GLU A 275 13.06 -12.55 -4.92
CA GLU A 275 13.84 -12.61 -6.16
C GLU A 275 15.29 -12.16 -5.97
N GLY A 276 15.53 -11.19 -5.07
CA GLY A 276 16.82 -10.49 -4.96
C GLY A 276 17.77 -11.03 -3.88
N CYS A 277 17.28 -11.80 -2.89
CA CYS A 277 18.13 -12.30 -1.81
C CYS A 277 18.68 -13.70 -2.09
N ASP A 278 19.99 -13.86 -2.04
CA ASP A 278 20.67 -15.16 -2.14
C ASP A 278 20.84 -15.87 -0.77
N PHE A 279 20.20 -15.38 0.28
CA PHE A 279 20.28 -15.88 1.66
C PHE A 279 18.87 -16.12 2.25
N ALA A 280 18.80 -16.88 3.34
CA ALA A 280 17.55 -17.12 4.03
C ALA A 280 17.12 -15.89 4.85
N TRP A 281 15.87 -15.47 4.66
CA TRP A 281 15.25 -14.37 5.40
C TRP A 281 13.87 -14.75 5.92
N ASP A 282 13.40 -14.03 6.94
CA ASP A 282 12.08 -14.24 7.52
C ASP A 282 11.59 -12.94 8.16
N ILE A 283 10.40 -12.96 8.76
CA ILE A 283 9.77 -11.79 9.35
C ILE A 283 9.32 -12.02 10.78
N ALA A 284 9.17 -10.94 11.52
CA ALA A 284 8.53 -10.91 12.83
C ALA A 284 7.60 -9.68 12.95
N VAL A 285 6.66 -9.73 13.90
CA VAL A 285 5.93 -8.53 14.32
C VAL A 285 6.94 -7.47 14.72
N GLU A 286 6.70 -6.23 14.34
CA GLU A 286 7.62 -5.15 14.62
C GLU A 286 7.75 -4.90 16.13
N PRO A 287 8.99 -4.92 16.67
CA PRO A 287 9.21 -4.72 18.09
C PRO A 287 8.78 -3.33 18.58
N GLY A 288 8.16 -3.28 19.75
CA GLY A 288 7.77 -2.04 20.41
C GLY A 288 8.72 -1.63 21.53
N SER A 289 8.31 -0.64 22.32
CA SER A 289 8.96 -0.22 23.57
C SER A 289 7.95 -0.23 24.71
N THR A 290 7.20 0.85 24.91
CA THR A 290 6.09 0.89 25.89
C THR A 290 4.91 0.06 25.41
N GLN A 291 4.69 0.00 24.11
CA GLN A 291 3.68 -0.78 23.43
C GLN A 291 4.17 -1.15 22.03
N LYS A 292 3.51 -2.10 21.40
CA LYS A 292 3.71 -2.39 19.98
C LYS A 292 2.95 -1.39 19.13
N ALA A 293 3.50 -1.02 18.00
CA ALA A 293 2.83 -0.26 16.97
C ALA A 293 3.48 -0.52 15.62
N THR A 294 2.68 -0.66 14.58
CA THR A 294 3.12 -0.71 13.20
C THR A 294 2.27 0.20 12.34
N HIS A 295 2.87 0.78 11.31
CA HIS A 295 2.17 1.68 10.41
C HIS A 295 1.14 0.91 9.57
N PHE A 296 -0.08 1.39 9.57
CA PHE A 296 -1.13 0.95 8.67
C PHE A 296 -1.08 1.76 7.38
N PHE A 297 -0.85 1.09 6.28
CA PHE A 297 -1.00 1.67 4.96
C PHE A 297 -2.27 1.14 4.30
N SER A 298 -3.05 2.03 3.73
CA SER A 298 -4.18 1.67 2.91
C SER A 298 -4.20 2.58 1.69
N ASN A 299 -4.38 1.97 0.54
CA ASN A 299 -4.53 2.67 -0.72
C ASN A 299 -5.98 2.56 -1.16
N CYS A 300 -6.46 3.59 -1.83
CA CYS A 300 -7.74 3.58 -2.49
C CYS A 300 -7.60 3.95 -3.94
N VAL A 301 -8.55 3.52 -4.73
CA VAL A 301 -8.73 4.00 -6.09
C VAL A 301 -9.86 5.02 -6.13
N VAL A 302 -9.62 6.12 -6.83
CA VAL A 302 -10.52 7.28 -6.90
C VAL A 302 -10.89 7.60 -8.35
N MET A 303 -12.01 8.31 -8.53
CA MET A 303 -12.49 8.73 -9.85
C MET A 303 -12.27 10.24 -10.05
N ASN A 304 -11.72 10.60 -11.18
CA ASN A 304 -11.61 11.98 -11.63
C ASN A 304 -13.01 12.56 -11.90
N PRO A 305 -13.40 13.71 -11.32
CA PRO A 305 -14.70 14.31 -11.56
C PRO A 305 -14.93 14.76 -13.03
N ASP A 306 -13.85 14.95 -13.79
CA ASP A 306 -13.90 15.37 -15.19
C ASP A 306 -13.91 14.19 -16.18
N THR A 307 -13.96 12.93 -15.70
CA THR A 307 -14.02 11.76 -16.58
C THR A 307 -15.28 11.79 -17.45
N LYS A 308 -15.13 11.38 -18.70
CA LYS A 308 -16.25 11.26 -19.65
C LYS A 308 -16.96 9.90 -19.53
N TYR A 309 -16.39 8.98 -18.75
CA TYR A 309 -16.80 7.58 -18.69
C TYR A 309 -17.05 7.10 -17.24
N PRO A 310 -17.83 7.84 -16.41
CA PRO A 310 -17.95 7.54 -14.99
C PRO A 310 -18.49 6.13 -14.71
N GLU A 311 -19.39 5.59 -15.54
CA GLU A 311 -19.92 4.24 -15.38
C GLU A 311 -18.86 3.16 -15.64
N ALA A 312 -18.03 3.34 -16.70
CA ALA A 312 -16.96 2.42 -17.02
C ALA A 312 -15.86 2.46 -15.94
N VAL A 313 -15.51 3.65 -15.45
CA VAL A 313 -14.57 3.84 -14.34
C VAL A 313 -15.11 3.16 -13.08
N ALA A 314 -16.35 3.41 -12.68
CA ALA A 314 -16.94 2.79 -11.49
C ALA A 314 -16.96 1.25 -11.59
N THR A 315 -17.19 0.71 -12.79
CA THR A 315 -17.14 -0.75 -13.05
C THR A 315 -15.74 -1.30 -12.87
N TRP A 316 -14.71 -0.62 -13.41
CA TRP A 316 -13.31 -1.00 -13.19
C TRP A 316 -12.90 -0.93 -11.74
N LEU A 317 -13.19 0.19 -11.05
CA LEU A 317 -12.82 0.37 -9.65
C LEU A 317 -13.47 -0.68 -8.75
N ALA A 318 -14.76 -0.98 -8.96
CA ALA A 318 -15.46 -2.02 -8.20
C ALA A 318 -14.88 -3.41 -8.46
N TRP A 319 -14.58 -3.74 -9.72
CA TRP A 319 -13.97 -5.03 -10.06
C TRP A 319 -12.57 -5.16 -9.45
N LEU A 320 -11.74 -4.13 -9.59
CA LEU A 320 -10.36 -4.11 -9.07
C LEU A 320 -10.31 -4.34 -7.55
N THR A 321 -11.26 -3.74 -6.80
CA THR A 321 -11.23 -3.73 -5.34
C THR A 321 -12.05 -4.84 -4.67
N SER A 322 -13.09 -5.36 -5.33
CA SER A 322 -14.06 -6.25 -4.68
C SER A 322 -14.33 -7.56 -5.40
N SER A 323 -13.80 -7.78 -6.63
CA SER A 323 -13.99 -9.06 -7.30
C SER A 323 -13.09 -10.15 -6.69
N THR A 324 -13.62 -11.36 -6.60
CA THR A 324 -12.84 -12.52 -6.16
C THR A 324 -11.66 -12.78 -7.10
N GLU A 325 -11.86 -12.62 -8.41
CA GLU A 325 -10.81 -12.85 -9.42
C GLU A 325 -9.63 -11.88 -9.26
N SER A 326 -9.91 -10.58 -9.03
CA SER A 326 -8.88 -9.59 -8.72
C SER A 326 -8.12 -9.94 -7.44
N ALA A 327 -8.87 -10.32 -6.39
CA ALA A 327 -8.30 -10.70 -5.11
C ALA A 327 -7.40 -11.95 -5.23
N ASP A 328 -7.83 -12.98 -5.94
CA ASP A 328 -7.07 -14.21 -6.16
C ASP A 328 -5.76 -13.93 -6.91
N ILE A 329 -5.80 -13.12 -7.99
CA ILE A 329 -4.60 -12.76 -8.76
C ILE A 329 -3.59 -12.02 -7.85
N ARG A 330 -4.07 -11.10 -7.00
CA ARG A 330 -3.24 -10.32 -6.08
C ARG A 330 -2.61 -11.21 -4.99
N LEU A 331 -3.40 -12.11 -4.42
CA LEU A 331 -2.95 -13.02 -3.36
C LEU A 331 -1.97 -14.06 -3.90
N ASP A 332 -2.24 -14.65 -5.08
CA ASP A 332 -1.35 -15.63 -5.71
C ASP A 332 0.03 -15.06 -6.05
N ALA A 333 0.08 -13.76 -6.37
CA ALA A 333 1.33 -13.04 -6.58
C ALA A 333 2.05 -12.69 -5.26
N GLY A 334 1.38 -12.83 -4.11
CA GLY A 334 1.91 -12.40 -2.82
C GLY A 334 2.14 -10.89 -2.72
N TRP A 335 1.39 -10.10 -3.51
CA TRP A 335 1.60 -8.66 -3.64
C TRP A 335 1.30 -7.92 -2.32
N ASP A 336 0.03 -7.69 -2.02
CA ASP A 336 -0.46 -7.11 -0.77
C ASP A 336 -1.83 -7.72 -0.42
N LEU A 337 -2.46 -7.23 0.64
CA LEU A 337 -3.72 -7.80 1.09
C LEU A 337 -4.90 -6.98 0.53
N PRO A 338 -5.81 -7.60 -0.25
CA PRO A 338 -7.03 -6.94 -0.67
C PRO A 338 -7.89 -6.55 0.54
N ALA A 339 -8.57 -5.40 0.46
CA ALA A 339 -9.34 -4.85 1.57
C ALA A 339 -10.70 -5.57 1.78
N LEU A 340 -10.68 -6.91 1.85
CA LEU A 340 -11.86 -7.75 1.98
C LEU A 340 -12.33 -7.90 3.45
N LYS A 341 -13.61 -8.13 3.65
CA LYS A 341 -14.21 -8.49 4.95
C LYS A 341 -13.85 -9.90 5.40
N ASP A 342 -13.82 -10.82 4.46
CA ASP A 342 -13.60 -12.23 4.71
C ASP A 342 -12.10 -12.52 4.78
N LEU A 343 -11.58 -12.61 6.01
CA LEU A 343 -10.17 -12.93 6.24
C LEU A 343 -9.85 -14.39 5.90
N ASP A 344 -10.83 -15.29 5.87
CA ASP A 344 -10.61 -16.69 5.46
C ASP A 344 -10.25 -16.74 3.96
N ALA A 345 -10.74 -15.79 3.16
CA ALA A 345 -10.36 -15.64 1.76
C ALA A 345 -8.87 -15.28 1.58
N LEU A 346 -8.21 -14.76 2.62
CA LEU A 346 -6.79 -14.40 2.61
C LEU A 346 -5.87 -15.57 3.07
N SER A 347 -6.43 -16.74 3.37
CA SER A 347 -5.66 -17.86 3.95
C SER A 347 -4.56 -18.41 3.04
N SER A 348 -4.74 -18.37 1.72
CA SER A 348 -3.72 -18.77 0.74
C SER A 348 -2.45 -17.94 0.84
N TYR A 349 -2.56 -16.67 1.24
CA TYR A 349 -1.42 -15.79 1.47
C TYR A 349 -0.45 -16.32 2.53
N LEU A 350 -0.96 -17.03 3.55
CA LEU A 350 -0.14 -17.59 4.63
C LEU A 350 0.74 -18.77 4.19
N GLU A 351 0.43 -19.40 3.06
CA GLU A 351 1.15 -20.57 2.54
C GLU A 351 2.31 -20.20 1.62
N ILE A 352 2.42 -18.93 1.22
CA ILE A 352 3.48 -18.45 0.31
C ILE A 352 4.79 -18.30 1.10
N THR A 353 5.89 -18.86 0.59
CA THR A 353 7.23 -18.75 1.20
C THR A 353 8.28 -18.41 0.16
N PRO A 354 9.33 -17.65 0.51
CA PRO A 354 9.53 -16.94 1.78
C PRO A 354 8.56 -15.75 1.93
N PRO A 355 8.39 -15.19 3.13
CA PRO A 355 8.92 -15.61 4.43
C PRO A 355 8.14 -16.79 5.02
N ASP A 356 8.77 -17.59 5.90
CA ASP A 356 8.12 -18.73 6.56
C ASP A 356 7.08 -18.28 7.60
N ASN A 357 7.31 -17.14 8.27
CA ASN A 357 6.46 -16.59 9.32
C ASN A 357 5.43 -15.56 8.81
N ARG A 358 4.78 -15.80 7.66
CA ARG A 358 3.79 -14.84 7.11
C ARG A 358 2.64 -14.51 8.06
N LYS A 359 2.35 -15.37 9.04
CA LYS A 359 1.35 -15.08 10.07
C LYS A 359 1.66 -13.79 10.86
N ALA A 360 2.93 -13.37 10.97
CA ALA A 360 3.31 -12.12 11.62
C ALA A 360 2.66 -10.89 10.95
N VAL A 361 2.32 -10.95 9.66
CA VAL A 361 1.57 -9.91 8.96
C VAL A 361 0.19 -9.72 9.61
N PHE A 362 -0.53 -10.82 9.84
CA PHE A 362 -1.86 -10.78 10.47
C PHE A 362 -1.78 -10.47 11.97
N GLU A 363 -0.81 -11.01 12.68
CA GLU A 363 -0.56 -10.69 14.09
C GLU A 363 -0.27 -9.19 14.29
N SER A 364 0.34 -8.53 13.30
CA SER A 364 0.63 -7.10 13.33
C SER A 364 -0.63 -6.22 13.21
N LEU A 365 -1.75 -6.76 12.69
CA LEU A 365 -3.02 -6.01 12.57
C LEU A 365 -3.59 -5.57 13.91
N ASP A 366 -3.23 -6.25 15.01
CA ASP A 366 -3.64 -5.87 16.36
C ASP A 366 -2.92 -4.61 16.87
N TYR A 367 -1.88 -4.14 16.17
CA TYR A 367 -1.00 -3.04 16.59
C TYR A 367 -0.95 -1.89 15.59
N LEU A 368 -1.92 -1.82 14.69
CA LEU A 368 -1.95 -0.80 13.63
C LEU A 368 -2.11 0.61 14.20
N VAL A 369 -1.30 1.53 13.70
CA VAL A 369 -1.43 2.97 13.94
C VAL A 369 -1.48 3.72 12.63
N MET A 370 -2.33 4.75 12.58
CA MET A 370 -2.45 5.64 11.43
C MET A 370 -1.84 6.99 11.74
N PRO A 371 -1.14 7.62 10.80
CA PRO A 371 -0.68 8.99 10.98
C PRO A 371 -1.88 9.94 11.17
N PRO A 372 -1.67 11.10 11.79
CA PRO A 372 -2.71 12.12 11.87
C PRO A 372 -3.15 12.53 10.47
N VAL A 373 -4.44 12.36 10.17
CA VAL A 373 -5.02 12.87 8.92
C VAL A 373 -5.39 14.33 9.15
N ILE A 374 -4.62 15.24 8.54
CA ILE A 374 -4.81 16.69 8.53
C ILE A 374 -4.67 17.22 7.10
N GLU A 375 -5.20 18.40 6.80
CA GLU A 375 -5.18 18.94 5.44
C GLU A 375 -3.75 19.17 4.92
N ASP A 376 -2.86 19.66 5.78
CA ASP A 376 -1.46 19.95 5.46
C ASP A 376 -0.50 18.81 5.88
N TYR A 377 -0.96 17.54 5.76
CA TYR A 377 -0.17 16.35 6.10
C TYR A 377 1.21 16.34 5.44
N ALA A 378 1.27 16.61 4.13
CA ALA A 378 2.52 16.59 3.38
C ALA A 378 3.52 17.62 3.93
N LEU A 379 3.06 18.83 4.25
CA LEU A 379 3.91 19.88 4.82
C LEU A 379 4.44 19.47 6.21
N MET A 380 3.58 18.92 7.07
CA MET A 380 4.00 18.41 8.38
C MET A 380 5.05 17.31 8.26
N SER A 381 4.82 16.35 7.37
CA SER A 381 5.72 15.24 7.10
C SER A 381 7.09 15.74 6.63
N ASP A 382 7.12 16.69 5.70
CA ASP A 382 8.36 17.26 5.15
C ASP A 382 9.15 18.04 6.22
N ILE A 383 8.48 18.87 7.02
CA ILE A 383 9.13 19.60 8.11
C ILE A 383 9.79 18.62 9.07
N ILE A 384 9.06 17.64 9.57
CA ILE A 384 9.59 16.65 10.52
C ILE A 384 10.76 15.87 9.92
N THR A 385 10.63 15.39 8.69
CA THR A 385 11.68 14.63 8.00
C THR A 385 12.96 15.45 7.85
N GLN A 386 12.87 16.71 7.44
CA GLN A 386 14.04 17.60 7.28
C GLN A 386 14.77 17.85 8.61
N LYS A 387 14.03 18.07 9.71
CA LYS A 387 14.67 18.30 11.02
C LYS A 387 15.32 17.03 11.55
N LEU A 388 14.67 15.88 11.40
CA LEU A 388 15.26 14.59 11.78
C LEU A 388 16.50 14.24 10.97
N ALA A 389 16.49 14.53 9.66
CA ALA A 389 17.68 14.35 8.81
C ALA A 389 18.85 15.19 9.30
N ALA A 390 18.64 16.46 9.65
CA ALA A 390 19.67 17.33 10.21
C ALA A 390 20.23 16.81 11.55
N ALA A 391 19.38 16.20 12.37
CA ALA A 391 19.83 15.54 13.60
C ALA A 391 20.64 14.27 13.30
N ALA A 392 20.22 13.46 12.32
CA ALA A 392 20.94 12.26 11.91
C ALA A 392 22.31 12.54 11.25
N GLU A 393 22.47 13.73 10.67
CA GLU A 393 23.76 14.24 10.18
C GLU A 393 24.64 14.81 11.29
N GLY A 394 24.11 14.96 12.52
CA GLY A 394 24.79 15.58 13.63
C GLY A 394 24.92 17.12 13.56
N SER A 395 24.16 17.75 12.66
CA SER A 395 24.17 19.21 12.46
C SER A 395 23.45 19.97 13.60
N ILE A 396 22.43 19.32 14.22
CA ILE A 396 21.69 19.79 15.38
C ILE A 396 21.45 18.60 16.32
N THR A 397 21.11 18.87 17.57
CA THR A 397 20.67 17.82 18.50
C THR A 397 19.27 17.34 18.19
N VAL A 398 18.92 16.14 18.65
CA VAL A 398 17.56 15.60 18.49
C VAL A 398 16.52 16.50 19.16
N GLN A 399 16.83 17.05 20.33
CA GLN A 399 15.93 18.01 21.01
C GLN A 399 15.70 19.25 20.14
N GLU A 400 16.77 19.87 19.63
CA GLU A 400 16.65 21.03 18.74
C GLU A 400 15.86 20.70 17.45
N ALA A 401 16.01 19.49 16.91
CA ALA A 401 15.26 19.06 15.74
C ALA A 401 13.75 19.02 16.02
N LEU A 402 13.34 18.41 17.13
CA LEU A 402 11.93 18.32 17.51
C LEU A 402 11.34 19.68 17.91
N ASP A 403 12.09 20.53 18.63
CA ASP A 403 11.68 21.89 18.99
C ASP A 403 11.46 22.75 17.74
N GLN A 404 12.37 22.66 16.76
CA GLN A 404 12.23 23.37 15.49
C GLN A 404 11.06 22.83 14.66
N ALA A 405 10.86 21.50 14.61
CA ALA A 405 9.74 20.89 13.90
C ALA A 405 8.41 21.34 14.52
N GLN A 406 8.29 21.31 15.85
CA GLN A 406 7.12 21.80 16.58
C GLN A 406 6.81 23.26 16.21
N ALA A 407 7.79 24.16 16.36
CA ALA A 407 7.62 25.58 16.12
C ALA A 407 7.27 25.89 14.66
N GLU A 408 7.87 25.16 13.70
CA GLU A 408 7.63 25.38 12.28
C GLU A 408 6.25 24.86 11.85
N CYS A 409 5.81 23.71 12.38
CA CYS A 409 4.45 23.22 12.17
C CYS A 409 3.40 24.16 12.75
N GLU A 410 3.59 24.66 13.99
CA GLU A 410 2.69 25.64 14.61
C GLU A 410 2.60 26.97 13.85
N ALA A 411 3.68 27.36 13.16
CA ALA A 411 3.72 28.60 12.39
C ALA A 411 3.09 28.50 11.00
N GLN A 412 3.06 27.31 10.39
CA GLN A 412 2.70 27.13 8.99
C GLN A 412 1.41 26.33 8.78
N ILE A 413 0.96 25.56 9.78
CA ILE A 413 -0.19 24.64 9.66
C ILE A 413 -1.28 25.09 10.62
N ASP A 414 -2.47 25.28 10.06
CA ASP A 414 -3.68 25.55 10.85
C ASP A 414 -4.42 24.21 11.09
N LEU A 415 -4.59 23.85 12.34
CA LEU A 415 -5.29 22.63 12.73
C LEU A 415 -6.82 22.80 12.84
N GLY A 416 -7.34 24.02 12.66
CA GLY A 416 -8.76 24.35 12.72
C GLY A 416 -9.28 24.78 14.09
#